data_427d2ab75a607d030e4ac333f9751282
#
_entry.id   427d2ab75a607d030e4ac333f9751282
#
_cell.length_a   1.000
_cell.length_b   1.000
_cell.length_c   1.000
_cell.angle_alpha   90.00
_cell.angle_beta   90.00
_cell.angle_gamma   90.00
#
_symmetry.space_group_name_H-M   'P 1'
#
loop_
_entity.id
_entity.type
_entity.pdbx_description
1 polymer ?
#
loop_
_entity_poly.entity_id
_entity_poly.type
_entity_poly.pdbx_seq_one_letter_code
_entity_poly.pdbx_strand_id
1 'polypeptide(L)'
;MAIITRPSNIKRAPLTRPKLNVNPLYDMQNGRMLLGMDGRWYLNGGLAQLNGFGGRGNTWKSTTQRTFHLKAHGRYCRNRGFGENMDSEFSVDPYRSVQLMQNFWEEETFDLMGELENTEGSYNVTDNSEQTGDHWWDCLHGDLNKRAEAKKADKCATPFRDYEGGLIHMLPIWHYDLDSASQLSMASTIKQTEKGTAGSAEQQTIWMRDAGAKAQMITQMAYDLPRGGAFLSMTAHLDDSIKLDTYAPSTKKLAGLKGDLKFKGVPGRQFTFLPSSCYVATAEGNMLDSAKMPEYGISERDAMKGDTDLKIVRYEQLRGKGGPTGIVSDFIYSQQEGMLEHLGCFYYLHKILGGYGMTIKGNSLGFTLDLYPEVYFTRNTIRGLLKTDRKFARAVEITAMMGYERFMWHAEPELYKMEPAVLHKLVKEKGYDWNDILENTIYWWHFNDDFNSINKHTVTHRTLIDMAMGLHEAVYLASYPGKSNGTSS
;
A
#
# COMPACT_ATOMS: atom_id res chain seq x y z
N MET A 1 44.63 5.97 -19.92
CA MET A 1 43.23 5.60 -19.58
C MET A 1 42.34 6.28 -20.58
N ALA A 2 41.60 5.55 -21.38
CA ALA A 2 40.58 6.15 -22.25
C ALA A 2 39.42 6.64 -21.37
N ILE A 3 39.14 7.94 -21.37
CA ILE A 3 38.00 8.51 -20.71
C ILE A 3 36.76 8.09 -21.53
N ILE A 4 36.01 7.14 -21.05
CA ILE A 4 34.72 6.77 -21.63
C ILE A 4 33.75 7.93 -21.41
N THR A 5 33.65 8.83 -22.36
CA THR A 5 32.64 9.87 -22.36
C THR A 5 31.28 9.26 -22.72
N ARG A 6 30.29 9.45 -21.88
CA ARG A 6 28.91 9.03 -22.17
C ARG A 6 28.37 9.82 -23.38
N PRO A 7 27.58 9.19 -24.25
CA PRO A 7 26.88 9.91 -25.30
C PRO A 7 26.04 11.03 -24.68
N SER A 8 26.25 12.28 -25.11
CA SER A 8 25.65 13.49 -24.55
C SER A 8 24.12 13.53 -24.66
N ASN A 9 23.54 12.76 -25.58
CA ASN A 9 22.12 12.80 -25.90
C ASN A 9 21.26 11.75 -25.14
N ILE A 10 21.88 10.90 -24.31
CA ILE A 10 21.14 9.90 -23.53
C ILE A 10 20.77 10.47 -22.16
N LYS A 11 19.48 10.76 -21.97
CA LYS A 11 18.95 11.14 -20.64
C LYS A 11 18.99 9.94 -19.69
N ARG A 12 19.51 10.15 -18.50
CA ARG A 12 19.47 9.13 -17.43
C ARG A 12 18.04 8.98 -16.89
N ALA A 13 17.66 7.73 -16.61
CA ALA A 13 16.50 7.49 -15.77
C ALA A 13 16.77 8.02 -14.33
N PRO A 14 15.76 8.39 -13.55
CA PRO A 14 15.98 8.76 -12.16
C PRO A 14 16.61 7.59 -11.38
N LEU A 15 17.39 7.92 -10.35
CA LEU A 15 18.08 6.92 -9.51
C LEU A 15 17.09 5.96 -8.84
N THR A 16 15.95 6.51 -8.42
CA THR A 16 14.82 5.74 -7.94
C THR A 16 13.51 6.38 -8.40
N ARG A 17 12.44 5.59 -8.37
CA ARG A 17 11.07 6.10 -8.55
C ARG A 17 10.37 6.02 -7.22
N PRO A 18 9.94 7.15 -6.65
CA PRO A 18 9.21 7.15 -5.39
C PRO A 18 7.95 6.30 -5.47
N LYS A 19 7.66 5.58 -4.37
CA LYS A 19 6.45 4.79 -4.18
C LYS A 19 5.65 5.40 -3.04
N LEU A 20 4.33 5.23 -3.05
CA LEU A 20 3.44 5.76 -2.03
C LEU A 20 3.29 4.71 -0.92
N ASN A 21 3.69 5.07 0.29
CA ASN A 21 3.51 4.21 1.46
C ASN A 21 2.03 4.13 1.82
N VAL A 22 1.52 2.92 2.04
CA VAL A 22 0.11 2.67 2.34
C VAL A 22 -0.13 1.66 3.46
N ASN A 23 0.85 0.78 3.74
CA ASN A 23 0.77 -0.21 4.81
C ASN A 23 2.18 -0.69 5.18
N PRO A 24 2.58 -0.72 6.47
CA PRO A 24 3.97 -0.99 6.87
C PRO A 24 4.55 -2.28 6.30
N LEU A 25 3.82 -3.40 6.42
CA LEU A 25 4.31 -4.69 5.93
C LEU A 25 4.33 -4.78 4.40
N TYR A 26 3.28 -4.27 3.74
CA TYR A 26 3.23 -4.20 2.28
C TYR A 26 4.35 -3.34 1.72
N ASP A 27 4.62 -2.20 2.37
CA ASP A 27 5.64 -1.25 1.95
C ASP A 27 7.04 -1.82 2.14
N MET A 28 7.30 -2.50 3.27
CA MET A 28 8.55 -3.23 3.51
C MET A 28 8.75 -4.36 2.49
N GLN A 29 7.68 -5.09 2.15
CA GLN A 29 7.73 -6.23 1.26
C GLN A 29 8.18 -5.88 -0.16
N ASN A 30 7.74 -4.75 -0.68
CA ASN A 30 8.05 -4.33 -2.05
C ASN A 30 8.98 -3.10 -2.11
N GLY A 31 9.53 -2.69 -0.95
CA GLY A 31 10.33 -1.51 -0.78
C GLY A 31 11.79 -1.76 -0.45
N ARG A 32 12.45 -0.69 -0.11
CA ARG A 32 13.80 -0.64 0.45
C ARG A 32 14.00 0.67 1.20
N MET A 33 14.93 0.68 2.16
CA MET A 33 15.34 1.89 2.83
C MET A 33 16.30 2.69 1.96
N LEU A 34 16.09 4.00 1.89
CA LEU A 34 16.94 4.94 1.19
C LEU A 34 17.31 6.09 2.12
N LEU A 35 18.59 6.45 2.11
CA LEU A 35 19.09 7.59 2.89
C LEU A 35 18.72 8.89 2.18
N GLY A 36 17.99 9.76 2.87
CA GLY A 36 17.60 11.08 2.39
C GLY A 36 18.74 12.10 2.42
N MET A 37 18.46 13.32 1.94
CA MET A 37 19.41 14.45 1.99
C MET A 37 19.67 14.95 3.40
N ASP A 38 18.70 14.82 4.27
CA ASP A 38 18.74 15.18 5.69
C ASP A 38 19.40 14.14 6.59
N GLY A 39 19.93 13.08 6.00
CA GLY A 39 20.58 11.97 6.73
C GLY A 39 19.61 10.95 7.33
N ARG A 40 18.29 11.10 7.19
CA ARG A 40 17.30 10.14 7.68
C ARG A 40 17.06 9.02 6.70
N TRP A 41 16.59 7.89 7.22
CA TRP A 41 16.16 6.77 6.41
C TRP A 41 14.67 6.89 6.07
N TYR A 42 14.37 6.73 4.80
CA TYR A 42 13.01 6.73 4.24
C TYR A 42 12.69 5.39 3.59
N LEU A 43 11.50 4.87 3.85
CA LEU A 43 11.04 3.67 3.18
C LEU A 43 10.46 4.02 1.81
N ASN A 44 11.15 3.63 0.75
CA ASN A 44 10.63 3.69 -0.62
C ASN A 44 9.93 2.39 -0.98
N GLY A 45 8.73 2.21 -0.46
CA GLY A 45 7.88 1.04 -0.62
C GLY A 45 6.42 1.41 -0.80
N GLY A 46 5.56 0.45 -1.08
CA GLY A 46 4.14 0.66 -1.27
C GLY A 46 3.69 0.70 -2.72
N LEU A 47 2.72 1.56 -3.03
CA LEU A 47 2.18 1.66 -4.37
C LEU A 47 3.23 2.25 -5.34
N ALA A 48 3.55 1.50 -6.36
CA ALA A 48 4.31 1.96 -7.51
C ALA A 48 3.38 2.66 -8.52
N GLN A 49 3.93 3.21 -9.59
CA GLN A 49 3.13 3.93 -10.59
C GLN A 49 2.08 3.05 -11.30
N LEU A 50 2.31 1.75 -11.40
CA LEU A 50 1.32 0.81 -11.91
C LEU A 50 1.31 -0.45 -11.04
N ASN A 51 0.15 -0.79 -10.48
CA ASN A 51 -0.06 -1.93 -9.59
C ASN A 51 -1.21 -2.81 -10.07
N GLY A 52 -1.11 -4.11 -9.83
CA GLY A 52 -2.17 -5.07 -10.10
C GLY A 52 -2.55 -5.87 -8.86
N PHE A 53 -3.84 -6.00 -8.60
CA PHE A 53 -4.41 -6.82 -7.54
C PHE A 53 -5.36 -7.84 -8.15
N GLY A 54 -5.01 -9.11 -8.07
CA GLY A 54 -5.82 -10.21 -8.59
C GLY A 54 -6.49 -11.01 -7.48
N GLY A 55 -7.59 -11.67 -7.81
CA GLY A 55 -8.24 -12.59 -6.87
C GLY A 55 -9.54 -13.15 -7.44
N ARG A 56 -10.01 -14.25 -6.86
CA ARG A 56 -11.37 -14.76 -7.11
C ARG A 56 -12.40 -13.78 -6.54
N GLY A 57 -13.69 -14.01 -6.83
CA GLY A 57 -14.76 -13.31 -6.14
C GLY A 57 -14.63 -13.43 -4.62
N ASN A 58 -15.03 -12.42 -3.87
CA ASN A 58 -15.03 -12.36 -2.40
C ASN A 58 -13.65 -12.55 -1.72
N THR A 59 -12.55 -12.18 -2.40
CA THR A 59 -11.19 -12.26 -1.84
C THR A 59 -10.66 -10.90 -1.36
N TRP A 60 -11.52 -9.94 -1.09
CA TRP A 60 -11.19 -8.62 -0.53
C TRP A 60 -10.26 -7.76 -1.40
N LYS A 61 -10.07 -8.12 -2.69
CA LYS A 61 -9.19 -7.35 -3.60
C LYS A 61 -9.59 -5.89 -3.74
N SER A 62 -10.90 -5.63 -3.95
CA SER A 62 -11.45 -4.27 -4.07
C SER A 62 -11.29 -3.48 -2.78
N THR A 63 -11.59 -4.09 -1.62
CA THR A 63 -11.39 -3.45 -0.31
C THR A 63 -9.92 -3.13 -0.06
N THR A 64 -8.99 -4.05 -0.41
CA THR A 64 -7.55 -3.82 -0.27
C THR A 64 -7.11 -2.64 -1.11
N GLN A 65 -7.44 -2.66 -2.38
CA GLN A 65 -7.07 -1.62 -3.33
C GLN A 65 -7.64 -0.27 -2.89
N ARG A 66 -8.93 -0.23 -2.56
CA ARG A 66 -9.60 1.00 -2.10
C ARG A 66 -9.00 1.54 -0.81
N THR A 67 -8.70 0.68 0.18
CA THR A 67 -8.03 1.11 1.41
C THR A 67 -6.68 1.76 1.09
N PHE A 68 -5.88 1.15 0.23
CA PHE A 68 -4.59 1.70 -0.18
C PHE A 68 -4.73 3.02 -0.96
N HIS A 69 -5.75 3.11 -1.80
CA HIS A 69 -6.07 4.32 -2.53
C HIS A 69 -6.46 5.48 -1.61
N LEU A 70 -7.38 5.24 -0.66
CA LEU A 70 -7.79 6.24 0.34
C LEU A 70 -6.60 6.69 1.21
N LYS A 71 -5.75 5.77 1.65
CA LYS A 71 -4.52 6.11 2.40
C LYS A 71 -3.55 6.93 1.56
N ALA A 72 -3.32 6.54 0.31
CA ALA A 72 -2.48 7.32 -0.59
C ALA A 72 -3.03 8.74 -0.79
N HIS A 73 -4.36 8.90 -0.90
CA HIS A 73 -4.98 10.20 -1.00
C HIS A 73 -4.74 11.04 0.26
N GLY A 74 -5.10 10.53 1.43
CA GLY A 74 -4.93 11.24 2.70
C GLY A 74 -3.48 11.60 3.01
N ARG A 75 -2.51 10.73 2.66
CA ARG A 75 -1.07 10.96 2.90
C ARG A 75 -0.43 11.92 1.90
N TYR A 76 -0.84 11.91 0.62
CA TYR A 76 -0.06 12.54 -0.46
C TYR A 76 -0.83 13.57 -1.30
N CYS A 77 -2.17 13.63 -1.23
CA CYS A 77 -2.95 14.48 -2.13
C CYS A 77 -3.55 15.73 -1.48
N ARG A 78 -3.35 15.95 -0.17
CA ARG A 78 -3.91 17.11 0.56
C ARG A 78 -3.59 18.47 -0.06
N ASN A 79 -2.46 18.58 -0.78
CA ASN A 79 -2.02 19.80 -1.42
C ASN A 79 -1.86 19.57 -2.92
N ARG A 80 -2.80 20.04 -3.73
CA ARG A 80 -2.73 19.99 -5.21
C ARG A 80 -2.71 18.56 -5.80
N GLY A 81 -2.92 17.53 -4.99
CA GLY A 81 -3.05 16.16 -5.47
C GLY A 81 -4.46 15.88 -5.99
N PHE A 82 -4.64 14.73 -6.63
CA PHE A 82 -5.93 14.27 -7.11
C PHE A 82 -6.05 12.75 -7.01
N GLY A 83 -7.24 12.27 -6.65
CA GLY A 83 -7.59 10.86 -6.61
C GLY A 83 -8.86 10.58 -7.38
N GLU A 84 -8.89 9.49 -8.14
CA GLU A 84 -10.09 9.03 -8.84
C GLU A 84 -10.27 7.53 -8.68
N ASN A 85 -11.50 7.13 -8.35
CA ASN A 85 -11.92 5.75 -8.37
C ASN A 85 -12.84 5.54 -9.60
N MET A 86 -12.36 4.73 -10.56
CA MET A 86 -13.16 4.27 -11.70
C MET A 86 -13.81 2.94 -11.34
N ASP A 87 -15.11 2.97 -11.08
CA ASP A 87 -15.91 1.82 -10.71
C ASP A 87 -16.57 1.19 -11.94
N SER A 88 -16.04 0.07 -12.40
CA SER A 88 -16.63 -0.68 -13.51
C SER A 88 -17.59 -1.79 -13.07
N GLU A 89 -17.71 -2.02 -11.76
CA GLU A 89 -18.55 -3.06 -11.17
C GLU A 89 -19.83 -2.48 -10.52
N PHE A 90 -20.00 -1.15 -10.51
CA PHE A 90 -21.11 -0.45 -9.86
C PHE A 90 -21.23 -0.81 -8.36
N SER A 91 -20.10 -0.94 -7.69
CA SER A 91 -19.98 -1.46 -6.34
C SER A 91 -19.44 -0.45 -5.33
N VAL A 92 -19.03 0.73 -5.79
CA VAL A 92 -18.46 1.75 -4.94
C VAL A 92 -19.56 2.48 -4.18
N ASP A 93 -19.54 2.28 -2.86
CA ASP A 93 -20.35 3.05 -1.93
C ASP A 93 -19.44 4.07 -1.20
N PRO A 94 -19.65 5.39 -1.38
CA PRO A 94 -18.90 6.42 -0.67
C PRO A 94 -18.99 6.27 0.85
N TYR A 95 -20.14 5.92 1.39
CA TYR A 95 -20.31 5.70 2.83
C TYR A 95 -19.46 4.52 3.32
N ARG A 96 -19.35 3.47 2.51
CA ARG A 96 -18.44 2.37 2.81
C ARG A 96 -16.98 2.83 2.82
N SER A 97 -16.60 3.72 1.92
CA SER A 97 -15.25 4.31 1.87
C SER A 97 -14.96 5.13 3.13
N VAL A 98 -15.94 5.90 3.63
CA VAL A 98 -15.82 6.60 4.93
C VAL A 98 -15.63 5.60 6.09
N GLN A 99 -16.36 4.48 6.09
CA GLN A 99 -16.16 3.43 7.11
C GLN A 99 -14.75 2.83 7.06
N LEU A 100 -14.17 2.63 5.87
CA LEU A 100 -12.80 2.13 5.73
C LEU A 100 -11.76 3.05 6.37
N MET A 101 -12.02 4.36 6.38
CA MET A 101 -11.13 5.36 6.99
C MET A 101 -11.22 5.45 8.52
N GLN A 102 -12.19 4.78 9.17
CA GLN A 102 -12.35 4.82 10.64
C GLN A 102 -11.13 4.26 11.41
N ASN A 103 -10.30 3.45 10.76
CA ASN A 103 -9.07 2.90 11.32
C ASN A 103 -7.81 3.66 10.89
N PHE A 104 -7.96 4.74 10.16
CA PHE A 104 -6.85 5.58 9.74
C PHE A 104 -6.46 6.52 10.89
N TRP A 105 -5.21 6.89 10.93
CA TRP A 105 -4.78 7.96 11.80
C TRP A 105 -5.26 9.32 11.29
N GLU A 106 -5.36 10.30 12.18
CA GLU A 106 -5.83 11.65 11.84
C GLU A 106 -5.08 12.24 10.65
N GLU A 107 -3.77 11.97 10.55
CA GLU A 107 -2.91 12.42 9.46
C GLU A 107 -3.22 11.77 8.11
N GLU A 108 -4.01 10.70 8.09
CA GLU A 108 -4.39 9.98 6.87
C GLU A 108 -5.84 10.23 6.46
N THR A 109 -6.66 10.79 7.37
CA THR A 109 -8.08 11.04 7.10
C THR A 109 -8.30 12.32 6.31
N PHE A 110 -9.37 12.38 5.54
CA PHE A 110 -9.86 13.56 4.83
C PHE A 110 -11.39 13.50 4.75
N ASP A 111 -12.01 14.64 4.50
CA ASP A 111 -13.47 14.73 4.32
C ASP A 111 -13.88 14.24 2.93
N LEU A 112 -14.01 12.92 2.78
CA LEU A 112 -14.37 12.30 1.50
C LEU A 112 -15.71 12.82 0.97
N MET A 113 -16.71 12.99 1.82
CA MET A 113 -18.03 13.44 1.38
C MET A 113 -17.99 14.88 0.89
N GLY A 114 -17.30 15.76 1.64
CA GLY A 114 -17.07 17.14 1.21
C GLY A 114 -16.26 17.24 -0.09
N GLU A 115 -15.27 16.38 -0.30
CA GLU A 115 -14.51 16.32 -1.57
C GLU A 115 -15.41 15.88 -2.74
N LEU A 116 -16.30 14.90 -2.54
CA LEU A 116 -17.21 14.43 -3.60
C LEU A 116 -18.33 15.44 -3.93
N GLU A 117 -18.78 16.23 -2.95
CA GLU A 117 -19.77 17.28 -3.17
C GLU A 117 -19.19 18.54 -3.83
N ASN A 118 -17.89 18.72 -3.75
CA ASN A 118 -17.18 19.85 -4.31
C ASN A 118 -16.77 19.59 -5.77
N THR A 119 -17.30 20.37 -6.72
CA THR A 119 -16.94 20.26 -8.16
C THR A 119 -15.46 20.48 -8.45
N GLU A 120 -14.73 21.13 -7.56
CA GLU A 120 -13.28 21.33 -7.60
C GLU A 120 -12.55 20.45 -6.58
N GLY A 121 -13.23 19.43 -6.04
CA GLY A 121 -12.69 18.50 -5.06
C GLY A 121 -11.48 17.74 -5.57
N SER A 122 -10.63 17.34 -4.65
CA SER A 122 -9.41 16.59 -4.96
C SER A 122 -9.65 15.08 -5.13
N TYR A 123 -10.89 14.61 -4.92
CA TYR A 123 -11.27 13.21 -5.04
C TYR A 123 -12.55 13.03 -5.86
N ASN A 124 -12.57 12.05 -6.75
CA ASN A 124 -13.71 11.75 -7.59
C ASN A 124 -14.02 10.25 -7.66
N VAL A 125 -15.28 9.93 -7.93
CA VAL A 125 -15.75 8.56 -8.25
C VAL A 125 -16.49 8.61 -9.57
N THR A 126 -16.04 7.82 -10.54
CA THR A 126 -16.66 7.65 -11.84
C THR A 126 -17.04 6.20 -12.06
N ASP A 127 -18.01 5.94 -12.90
CA ASP A 127 -18.44 4.59 -13.25
C ASP A 127 -18.69 4.40 -14.77
N ASN A 128 -18.90 3.15 -15.17
CA ASN A 128 -19.14 2.80 -16.57
C ASN A 128 -20.52 3.22 -17.10
N SER A 129 -21.46 3.67 -16.25
CA SER A 129 -22.79 4.11 -16.72
C SER A 129 -22.69 5.43 -17.46
N GLU A 130 -21.80 6.31 -16.98
CA GLU A 130 -21.59 7.63 -17.54
C GLU A 130 -20.38 7.68 -18.49
N GLN A 131 -19.42 6.78 -18.30
CA GLN A 131 -18.14 6.84 -19.01
C GLN A 131 -17.64 5.46 -19.45
N THR A 132 -17.52 5.25 -20.77
CA THR A 132 -16.92 4.02 -21.30
C THR A 132 -15.42 3.97 -21.04
N GLY A 133 -14.85 2.76 -21.03
CA GLY A 133 -13.43 2.56 -20.78
C GLY A 133 -12.52 3.29 -21.77
N ASP A 134 -12.92 3.38 -23.04
CA ASP A 134 -12.19 4.15 -24.08
C ASP A 134 -12.19 5.64 -23.72
N HIS A 135 -13.34 6.18 -23.37
CA HIS A 135 -13.46 7.60 -23.04
C HIS A 135 -12.67 7.96 -21.75
N TRP A 136 -12.82 7.14 -20.70
CA TRP A 136 -12.04 7.31 -19.49
C TRP A 136 -10.53 7.28 -19.79
N TRP A 137 -10.10 6.31 -20.61
CA TRP A 137 -8.71 6.19 -21.01
C TRP A 137 -8.21 7.41 -21.79
N ASP A 138 -9.00 7.89 -22.75
CA ASP A 138 -8.63 9.05 -23.57
C ASP A 138 -8.47 10.32 -22.71
N CYS A 139 -9.36 10.52 -21.73
CA CYS A 139 -9.24 11.62 -20.75
C CYS A 139 -7.95 11.48 -19.92
N LEU A 140 -7.74 10.32 -19.31
CA LEU A 140 -6.55 10.06 -18.52
C LEU A 140 -5.26 10.24 -19.33
N HIS A 141 -5.20 9.67 -20.54
CA HIS A 141 -4.05 9.81 -21.43
C HIS A 141 -3.79 11.27 -21.82
N GLY A 142 -4.85 12.02 -22.15
CA GLY A 142 -4.76 13.45 -22.46
C GLY A 142 -4.20 14.27 -21.30
N ASP A 143 -4.66 14.01 -20.10
CA ASP A 143 -4.20 14.73 -18.90
C ASP A 143 -2.78 14.34 -18.50
N LEU A 144 -2.41 13.07 -18.60
CA LEU A 144 -1.03 12.63 -18.36
C LEU A 144 -0.04 13.27 -19.35
N ASN A 145 -0.44 13.45 -20.61
CA ASN A 145 0.38 14.13 -21.60
C ASN A 145 0.56 15.63 -21.28
N LYS A 146 -0.52 16.34 -20.91
CA LYS A 146 -0.42 17.74 -20.45
C LYS A 146 0.50 17.86 -19.23
N ARG A 147 0.35 16.97 -18.25
CA ARG A 147 1.21 16.94 -17.06
C ARG A 147 2.68 16.66 -17.38
N ALA A 148 2.96 15.85 -18.40
CA ALA A 148 4.34 15.55 -18.81
C ALA A 148 5.09 16.77 -19.35
N GLU A 149 4.36 17.82 -19.77
CA GLU A 149 4.91 19.10 -20.25
C GLU A 149 5.17 20.11 -19.11
N ALA A 150 4.77 19.78 -17.87
CA ALA A 150 4.88 20.68 -16.72
C ALA A 150 6.34 21.07 -16.41
N LYS A 151 6.52 22.32 -15.99
CA LYS A 151 7.82 22.91 -15.69
C LYS A 151 8.35 22.41 -14.33
N LYS A 152 9.65 22.64 -14.06
CA LYS A 152 10.27 22.29 -12.78
C LYS A 152 9.59 23.03 -11.60
N ALA A 153 9.12 24.25 -11.80
CA ALA A 153 8.42 25.04 -10.78
C ALA A 153 7.10 24.40 -10.30
N ASP A 154 6.50 23.53 -11.13
CA ASP A 154 5.25 22.84 -10.80
C ASP A 154 5.49 21.55 -10.00
N LYS A 155 6.75 21.21 -9.71
CA LYS A 155 7.14 19.96 -9.06
C LYS A 155 7.55 20.20 -7.61
N CYS A 156 7.20 19.27 -6.76
CA CYS A 156 7.57 19.24 -5.35
C CYS A 156 8.73 18.29 -5.10
N ALA A 157 9.52 18.60 -4.09
CA ALA A 157 10.64 17.75 -3.69
C ALA A 157 10.17 16.50 -2.96
N THR A 158 10.85 15.38 -3.22
CA THR A 158 10.76 14.16 -2.42
C THR A 158 12.02 14.03 -1.54
N PRO A 159 12.03 13.20 -0.48
CA PRO A 159 13.23 13.01 0.32
C PRO A 159 14.34 12.22 -0.39
N PHE A 160 14.08 11.71 -1.59
CA PHE A 160 15.01 10.83 -2.31
C PHE A 160 16.01 11.60 -3.15
N ARG A 161 17.23 11.07 -3.25
CA ARG A 161 18.34 11.67 -4.00
C ARG A 161 18.33 11.26 -5.46
N ASP A 162 18.74 12.18 -6.32
CA ASP A 162 19.04 11.90 -7.72
C ASP A 162 20.53 11.55 -7.93
N TYR A 163 20.94 11.39 -9.19
CA TYR A 163 22.33 11.07 -9.56
C TYR A 163 23.31 12.23 -9.35
N GLU A 164 22.82 13.45 -9.23
CA GLU A 164 23.61 14.66 -9.06
C GLU A 164 23.74 15.05 -7.61
N GLY A 165 23.10 14.26 -6.72
CA GLY A 165 23.07 14.50 -5.28
C GLY A 165 21.97 15.49 -4.84
N GLY A 166 21.14 15.96 -5.79
CA GLY A 166 19.95 16.76 -5.52
C GLY A 166 18.75 15.92 -5.12
N LEU A 167 17.62 16.58 -4.88
CA LEU A 167 16.36 15.91 -4.59
C LEU A 167 15.63 15.51 -5.87
N ILE A 168 14.99 14.36 -5.85
CA ILE A 168 14.04 13.97 -6.90
C ILE A 168 12.79 14.82 -6.74
N HIS A 169 12.41 15.52 -7.81
CA HIS A 169 11.19 16.32 -7.87
C HIS A 169 10.12 15.61 -8.70
N MET A 170 8.90 15.58 -8.17
CA MET A 170 7.72 15.00 -8.81
C MET A 170 6.62 16.04 -8.96
N LEU A 171 5.73 15.83 -9.92
CA LEU A 171 4.45 16.54 -9.95
C LEU A 171 3.60 16.17 -8.73
N PRO A 172 2.69 17.05 -8.30
CA PRO A 172 1.68 16.70 -7.29
C PRO A 172 1.04 15.35 -7.62
N ILE A 173 0.83 14.52 -6.61
CA ILE A 173 0.42 13.13 -6.82
C ILE A 173 -0.98 13.08 -7.41
N TRP A 174 -1.12 12.43 -8.55
CA TRP A 174 -2.39 11.96 -9.08
C TRP A 174 -2.41 10.44 -8.97
N HIS A 175 -3.47 9.90 -8.39
CA HIS A 175 -3.60 8.46 -8.30
C HIS A 175 -5.01 8.00 -8.70
N TYR A 176 -5.05 6.90 -9.39
CA TYR A 176 -6.23 6.30 -9.96
C TYR A 176 -6.41 4.90 -9.43
N ASP A 177 -7.66 4.53 -9.24
CA ASP A 177 -8.10 3.21 -8.79
C ASP A 177 -9.11 2.67 -9.80
N LEU A 178 -8.80 1.56 -10.48
CA LEU A 178 -9.68 0.90 -11.43
C LEU A 178 -10.21 -0.41 -10.86
N ASP A 179 -11.44 -0.42 -10.45
CA ASP A 179 -12.15 -1.59 -9.93
C ASP A 179 -13.35 -1.96 -10.81
N SER A 180 -13.21 -2.88 -11.74
CA SER A 180 -12.06 -3.70 -12.07
C SER A 180 -11.71 -3.59 -13.57
N ALA A 181 -10.45 -3.78 -13.91
CA ALA A 181 -10.03 -3.89 -15.31
C ALA A 181 -10.74 -5.07 -16.05
N SER A 182 -11.19 -6.07 -15.29
CA SER A 182 -11.94 -7.21 -15.83
C SER A 182 -13.29 -6.83 -16.40
N GLN A 183 -14.01 -5.92 -15.75
CA GLN A 183 -15.37 -5.50 -16.11
C GLN A 183 -15.40 -4.18 -16.89
N LEU A 184 -14.26 -3.50 -17.01
CA LEU A 184 -14.20 -2.26 -17.79
C LEU A 184 -14.72 -2.47 -19.20
N SER A 185 -15.78 -1.75 -19.56
CA SER A 185 -16.47 -1.89 -20.84
C SER A 185 -15.97 -0.88 -21.87
N MET A 186 -15.52 -1.36 -23.03
CA MET A 186 -15.11 -0.52 -24.16
C MET A 186 -16.32 -0.16 -25.03
N ALA A 187 -16.41 1.05 -25.55
CA ALA A 187 -17.53 1.52 -26.37
C ALA A 187 -17.79 0.64 -27.59
N SER A 188 -16.73 0.16 -28.24
CA SER A 188 -16.83 -0.76 -29.37
C SER A 188 -17.48 -2.09 -28.99
N THR A 189 -17.16 -2.61 -27.80
CA THR A 189 -17.71 -3.85 -27.26
C THR A 189 -19.18 -3.68 -26.93
N ILE A 190 -19.56 -2.57 -26.27
CA ILE A 190 -20.97 -2.26 -25.95
C ILE A 190 -21.82 -2.22 -27.21
N LYS A 191 -21.44 -1.39 -28.19
CA LYS A 191 -22.19 -1.23 -29.46
C LYS A 191 -22.36 -2.51 -30.26
N GLN A 192 -21.39 -3.43 -30.18
CA GLN A 192 -21.46 -4.70 -30.91
C GLN A 192 -22.28 -5.74 -30.14
N THR A 193 -22.22 -5.73 -28.82
CA THR A 193 -23.04 -6.61 -27.96
C THR A 193 -24.51 -6.30 -28.08
N GLU A 194 -24.89 -5.03 -28.26
CA GLU A 194 -26.28 -4.61 -28.51
C GLU A 194 -26.84 -5.14 -29.84
N LYS A 195 -25.97 -5.37 -30.82
CA LYS A 195 -26.37 -5.84 -32.19
C LYS A 195 -26.26 -7.34 -32.38
N GLY A 196 -25.55 -8.04 -31.50
CA GLY A 196 -25.21 -9.45 -31.67
C GLY A 196 -26.11 -10.40 -30.91
N THR A 197 -26.23 -11.64 -31.43
CA THR A 197 -26.91 -12.74 -30.72
C THR A 197 -25.93 -13.37 -29.74
N ALA A 198 -26.36 -13.53 -28.49
CA ALA A 198 -25.52 -14.14 -27.41
C ALA A 198 -25.01 -15.53 -27.83
N GLY A 199 -23.69 -15.75 -27.71
CA GLY A 199 -23.05 -17.03 -28.02
C GLY A 199 -22.63 -17.24 -29.49
N SER A 200 -22.80 -16.23 -30.37
CA SER A 200 -22.35 -16.32 -31.75
C SER A 200 -20.82 -16.26 -31.91
N ALA A 201 -20.30 -16.78 -33.04
CA ALA A 201 -18.87 -16.66 -33.37
C ALA A 201 -18.39 -15.20 -33.46
N GLU A 202 -19.30 -14.29 -33.79
CA GLU A 202 -19.06 -12.86 -33.83
C GLU A 202 -18.75 -12.32 -32.44
N GLN A 203 -19.40 -12.79 -31.37
CA GLN A 203 -19.12 -12.41 -29.99
C GLN A 203 -17.72 -12.81 -29.55
N GLN A 204 -17.20 -13.97 -29.95
CA GLN A 204 -15.83 -14.37 -29.64
C GLN A 204 -14.83 -13.39 -30.26
N THR A 205 -15.07 -12.88 -31.44
CA THR A 205 -14.24 -11.88 -32.11
C THR A 205 -14.29 -10.53 -31.38
N ILE A 206 -15.44 -10.15 -30.83
CA ILE A 206 -15.64 -8.94 -30.04
C ILE A 206 -14.76 -9.00 -28.76
N TRP A 207 -14.80 -10.11 -28.05
CA TRP A 207 -14.03 -10.30 -26.81
C TRP A 207 -12.51 -10.31 -27.06
N MET A 208 -12.06 -10.84 -28.20
CA MET A 208 -10.66 -10.77 -28.60
C MET A 208 -10.22 -9.31 -28.88
N ARG A 209 -11.07 -8.50 -29.48
CA ARG A 209 -10.81 -7.08 -29.73
C ARG A 209 -10.78 -6.29 -28.43
N ASP A 210 -11.72 -6.54 -27.51
CA ASP A 210 -11.74 -5.93 -26.17
C ASP A 210 -10.45 -6.23 -25.41
N ALA A 211 -10.02 -7.50 -25.37
CA ALA A 211 -8.76 -7.89 -24.77
C ALA A 211 -7.55 -7.20 -25.44
N GLY A 212 -7.58 -7.02 -26.76
CA GLY A 212 -6.57 -6.29 -27.51
C GLY A 212 -6.50 -4.81 -27.13
N ALA A 213 -7.67 -4.15 -27.04
CA ALA A 213 -7.77 -2.74 -26.62
C ALA A 213 -7.26 -2.54 -25.18
N LYS A 214 -7.68 -3.39 -24.25
CA LYS A 214 -7.18 -3.38 -22.86
C LYS A 214 -5.67 -3.65 -22.77
N ALA A 215 -5.13 -4.53 -23.63
CA ALA A 215 -3.69 -4.79 -23.69
C ALA A 215 -2.90 -3.55 -24.13
N GLN A 216 -3.41 -2.85 -25.12
CA GLN A 216 -2.83 -1.59 -25.59
C GLN A 216 -2.90 -0.53 -24.50
N MET A 217 -4.05 -0.36 -23.87
CA MET A 217 -4.27 0.57 -22.75
C MET A 217 -3.26 0.33 -21.62
N ILE A 218 -3.15 -0.89 -21.10
CA ILE A 218 -2.19 -1.21 -20.01
C ILE A 218 -0.75 -0.96 -20.46
N THR A 219 -0.42 -1.25 -21.72
CA THR A 219 0.92 -1.00 -22.26
C THR A 219 1.24 0.48 -22.30
N GLN A 220 0.29 1.30 -22.73
CA GLN A 220 0.42 2.75 -22.81
C GLN A 220 0.51 3.37 -21.41
N MET A 221 -0.32 2.93 -20.46
CA MET A 221 -0.27 3.36 -19.05
C MET A 221 1.11 3.15 -18.42
N ALA A 222 1.76 2.03 -18.68
CA ALA A 222 3.10 1.75 -18.18
C ALA A 222 4.15 2.78 -18.64
N TYR A 223 3.87 3.49 -19.73
CA TYR A 223 4.70 4.57 -20.25
C TYR A 223 4.25 5.96 -19.77
N ASP A 224 2.95 6.24 -19.77
CA ASP A 224 2.42 7.57 -19.51
C ASP A 224 2.40 7.92 -18.02
N LEU A 225 2.07 6.98 -17.13
CA LEU A 225 2.04 7.21 -15.69
C LEU A 225 3.37 7.76 -15.14
N PRO A 226 4.54 7.18 -15.47
CA PRO A 226 5.82 7.75 -15.03
C PRO A 226 6.10 9.14 -15.59
N ARG A 227 5.64 9.46 -16.79
CA ARG A 227 5.84 10.77 -17.42
C ARG A 227 4.95 11.83 -16.79
N GLY A 228 3.69 11.50 -16.55
CA GLY A 228 2.71 12.38 -15.92
C GLY A 228 2.82 12.48 -14.39
N GLY A 229 3.70 11.69 -13.76
CA GLY A 229 3.85 11.64 -12.30
C GLY A 229 2.61 11.09 -11.59
N ALA A 230 1.91 10.15 -12.23
CA ALA A 230 0.69 9.55 -11.71
C ALA A 230 0.87 8.09 -11.32
N PHE A 231 -0.09 7.59 -10.55
CA PHE A 231 -0.15 6.22 -10.03
C PHE A 231 -1.49 5.61 -10.42
N LEU A 232 -1.49 4.32 -10.74
CA LEU A 232 -2.70 3.56 -11.03
C LEU A 232 -2.63 2.20 -10.36
N SER A 233 -3.70 1.84 -9.68
CA SER A 233 -3.94 0.51 -9.16
C SER A 233 -5.14 -0.12 -9.89
N MET A 234 -5.03 -1.38 -10.28
CA MET A 234 -6.10 -2.08 -11.01
C MET A 234 -6.41 -3.40 -10.32
N THR A 235 -7.70 -3.73 -10.17
CA THR A 235 -8.11 -5.08 -9.81
C THR A 235 -8.39 -5.94 -11.05
N ALA A 236 -8.27 -7.26 -10.90
CA ALA A 236 -8.70 -8.22 -11.90
C ALA A 236 -9.17 -9.52 -11.27
N HIS A 237 -10.17 -10.15 -11.94
CA HIS A 237 -10.69 -11.43 -11.52
C HIS A 237 -9.79 -12.58 -11.95
N LEU A 238 -9.65 -13.58 -11.06
CA LEU A 238 -9.07 -14.88 -11.35
C LEU A 238 -10.17 -15.92 -11.53
N ASP A 239 -9.96 -16.78 -12.51
CA ASP A 239 -10.84 -17.92 -12.80
C ASP A 239 -10.01 -19.16 -13.15
N ASP A 240 -10.60 -20.34 -12.99
CA ASP A 240 -9.97 -21.57 -13.41
C ASP A 240 -9.92 -21.63 -14.95
N SER A 241 -8.77 -22.05 -15.50
CA SER A 241 -8.68 -22.35 -16.92
C SER A 241 -9.36 -23.70 -17.21
N ILE A 242 -10.24 -23.74 -18.18
CA ILE A 242 -10.83 -24.99 -18.64
C ILE A 242 -9.72 -25.83 -19.26
N LYS A 243 -9.50 -27.04 -18.72
CA LYS A 243 -8.63 -28.04 -19.32
C LYS A 243 -9.46 -28.86 -20.32
N LEU A 244 -9.05 -28.80 -21.57
CA LEU A 244 -9.62 -29.67 -22.61
C LEU A 244 -9.16 -31.13 -22.42
N ASP A 245 -7.97 -31.33 -21.84
CA ASP A 245 -7.43 -32.62 -21.46
C ASP A 245 -7.16 -32.63 -19.97
N THR A 246 -7.87 -33.49 -19.24
CA THR A 246 -7.75 -33.66 -17.79
C THR A 246 -6.39 -34.22 -17.36
N TYR A 247 -5.68 -34.89 -18.25
CA TYR A 247 -4.36 -35.50 -18.02
C TYR A 247 -3.20 -34.63 -18.48
N ALA A 248 -3.46 -33.49 -19.11
CA ALA A 248 -2.39 -32.57 -19.52
C ALA A 248 -1.65 -32.07 -18.26
N PRO A 249 -0.32 -32.15 -18.23
CA PRO A 249 0.45 -31.66 -17.10
C PRO A 249 0.16 -30.17 -16.90
N SER A 250 -0.08 -29.76 -15.63
CA SER A 250 -0.24 -28.36 -15.30
C SER A 250 1.05 -27.63 -15.66
N THR A 251 1.00 -26.71 -16.61
CA THR A 251 2.13 -25.84 -16.91
C THR A 251 2.37 -24.97 -15.68
N LYS A 252 3.57 -25.06 -15.10
CA LYS A 252 4.02 -24.11 -14.06
C LYS A 252 3.99 -22.71 -14.70
N LYS A 253 2.92 -22.00 -14.46
CA LYS A 253 2.83 -20.58 -14.76
C LYS A 253 3.61 -19.83 -13.69
N LEU A 254 3.78 -18.65 -13.62
CA LEU A 254 4.53 -17.81 -12.68
C LEU A 254 4.65 -18.40 -11.27
N ALA A 255 5.75 -18.11 -10.58
CA ALA A 255 5.90 -18.44 -9.16
C ALA A 255 4.62 -18.01 -8.43
N GLY A 256 4.02 -18.91 -7.67
CA GLY A 256 2.86 -18.68 -6.85
C GLY A 256 1.50 -19.03 -7.45
N LEU A 257 1.25 -18.83 -8.72
CA LEU A 257 0.00 -19.31 -9.33
C LEU A 257 0.04 -20.84 -9.46
N LYS A 258 -0.52 -21.49 -8.45
CA LYS A 258 -0.75 -22.94 -8.48
C LYS A 258 -1.88 -23.26 -9.45
N GLY A 259 -1.66 -24.27 -10.31
CA GLY A 259 -2.70 -24.81 -11.16
C GLY A 259 -3.03 -23.97 -12.37
N ASP A 260 -4.29 -24.02 -12.75
CA ASP A 260 -4.80 -23.52 -14.01
C ASP A 260 -5.49 -22.16 -13.89
N LEU A 261 -5.10 -21.36 -12.89
CA LEU A 261 -5.65 -20.02 -12.69
C LEU A 261 -5.21 -19.07 -13.81
N LYS A 262 -6.15 -18.32 -14.34
CA LYS A 262 -5.91 -17.25 -15.32
C LYS A 262 -6.69 -16.00 -14.95
N PHE A 263 -6.17 -14.86 -15.34
CA PHE A 263 -6.92 -13.62 -15.28
C PHE A 263 -8.06 -13.65 -16.30
N LYS A 264 -9.25 -13.21 -15.88
CA LYS A 264 -10.47 -13.12 -16.71
C LYS A 264 -10.72 -11.67 -17.10
N GLY A 265 -11.19 -11.45 -18.34
CA GLY A 265 -11.56 -10.12 -18.83
C GLY A 265 -10.42 -9.13 -19.01
N VAL A 266 -9.18 -9.54 -18.77
CA VAL A 266 -7.97 -8.73 -18.99
C VAL A 266 -6.90 -9.54 -19.71
N PRO A 267 -5.99 -8.89 -20.46
CA PRO A 267 -4.84 -9.57 -21.06
C PRO A 267 -3.85 -9.98 -19.96
N GLY A 268 -3.94 -11.23 -19.52
CA GLY A 268 -3.23 -11.74 -18.35
C GLY A 268 -1.71 -11.52 -18.40
N ARG A 269 -1.10 -11.56 -19.59
CA ARG A 269 0.34 -11.29 -19.76
C ARG A 269 0.67 -9.83 -19.42
N GLN A 270 -0.07 -8.88 -19.99
CA GLN A 270 0.14 -7.44 -19.75
C GLN A 270 -0.16 -7.10 -18.29
N PHE A 271 -1.29 -7.60 -17.78
CA PHE A 271 -1.68 -7.37 -16.38
C PHE A 271 -0.66 -7.90 -15.37
N THR A 272 0.03 -9.01 -15.67
CA THR A 272 1.04 -9.58 -14.76
C THR A 272 2.41 -8.91 -14.89
N PHE A 273 2.86 -8.62 -16.13
CA PHE A 273 4.24 -8.23 -16.37
C PHE A 273 4.50 -6.72 -16.48
N LEU A 274 3.51 -5.94 -16.86
CA LEU A 274 3.67 -4.48 -16.99
C LEU A 274 3.61 -3.74 -15.66
N PRO A 275 2.74 -4.07 -14.70
CA PRO A 275 2.77 -3.47 -13.38
C PRO A 275 4.14 -3.63 -12.71
N SER A 276 4.49 -2.65 -11.90
CA SER A 276 5.70 -2.70 -11.07
C SER A 276 5.53 -3.66 -9.91
N SER A 277 4.30 -3.85 -9.44
CA SER A 277 3.91 -4.89 -8.50
C SER A 277 2.58 -5.51 -8.91
N CYS A 278 2.48 -6.84 -8.78
CA CYS A 278 1.25 -7.59 -9.01
C CYS A 278 1.09 -8.60 -7.87
N TYR A 279 -0.02 -8.48 -7.17
CA TYR A 279 -0.40 -9.33 -6.04
C TYR A 279 -1.66 -10.11 -6.35
N VAL A 280 -1.76 -11.31 -5.82
CA VAL A 280 -2.94 -12.17 -5.98
C VAL A 280 -3.39 -12.70 -4.64
N ALA A 281 -4.67 -12.52 -4.31
CA ALA A 281 -5.30 -13.16 -3.17
C ALA A 281 -5.43 -14.66 -3.44
N THR A 282 -4.73 -15.48 -2.65
CA THR A 282 -4.64 -16.93 -2.83
C THR A 282 -5.47 -17.72 -1.84
N ALA A 283 -5.76 -17.15 -0.70
CA ALA A 283 -6.57 -17.76 0.35
C ALA A 283 -7.30 -16.71 1.18
N GLU A 284 -8.46 -17.09 1.70
CA GLU A 284 -9.27 -16.34 2.66
C GLU A 284 -9.70 -17.27 3.77
N GLY A 285 -9.79 -16.77 5.00
CA GLY A 285 -10.26 -17.54 6.13
C GLY A 285 -10.86 -16.69 7.24
N ASN A 286 -11.79 -17.28 8.00
CA ASN A 286 -12.27 -16.67 9.24
C ASN A 286 -11.22 -16.81 10.34
N MET A 287 -11.00 -15.76 11.11
CA MET A 287 -10.08 -15.78 12.25
C MET A 287 -10.81 -16.24 13.52
N LEU A 288 -11.01 -17.53 13.61
CA LEU A 288 -11.63 -18.18 14.75
C LEU A 288 -10.63 -19.13 15.44
N ASP A 289 -10.70 -19.17 16.76
CA ASP A 289 -9.94 -20.16 17.55
C ASP A 289 -10.58 -21.56 17.51
N SER A 290 -9.97 -22.52 18.19
CA SER A 290 -10.47 -23.90 18.26
C SER A 290 -11.87 -24.02 18.91
N ALA A 291 -12.27 -23.09 19.76
CA ALA A 291 -13.60 -22.98 20.36
C ALA A 291 -14.61 -22.26 19.47
N LYS A 292 -14.21 -21.84 18.26
CA LYS A 292 -14.97 -20.99 17.33
C LYS A 292 -15.30 -19.60 17.90
N MET A 293 -14.44 -19.08 18.77
CA MET A 293 -14.48 -17.70 19.20
C MET A 293 -13.59 -16.86 18.28
N PRO A 294 -13.86 -15.56 18.07
CA PRO A 294 -12.97 -14.67 17.34
C PRO A 294 -11.54 -14.73 17.91
N GLU A 295 -10.54 -14.88 17.07
CA GLU A 295 -9.15 -14.97 17.53
C GLU A 295 -8.70 -13.69 18.22
N TYR A 296 -9.18 -12.54 17.76
CA TYR A 296 -8.96 -11.21 18.36
C TYR A 296 -10.32 -10.50 18.51
N GLY A 297 -10.99 -10.72 19.63
CA GLY A 297 -12.27 -10.11 19.91
C GLY A 297 -12.17 -8.58 20.12
N ILE A 298 -13.29 -7.86 19.96
CA ILE A 298 -13.37 -6.43 20.25
C ILE A 298 -13.25 -6.20 21.77
N SER A 299 -13.88 -7.06 22.56
CA SER A 299 -13.76 -7.09 24.02
C SER A 299 -13.98 -8.51 24.56
N GLU A 300 -13.58 -8.74 25.79
CA GLU A 300 -13.80 -10.06 26.45
C GLU A 300 -15.30 -10.36 26.67
N ARG A 301 -16.14 -9.32 26.74
CA ARG A 301 -17.58 -9.46 27.06
C ARG A 301 -18.46 -9.62 25.83
N ASP A 302 -18.03 -9.08 24.69
CA ASP A 302 -18.85 -8.98 23.50
C ASP A 302 -18.47 -9.98 22.41
N ALA A 303 -17.55 -10.91 22.72
CA ALA A 303 -17.18 -11.96 21.80
C ALA A 303 -18.27 -13.02 21.66
N MET A 304 -18.83 -13.16 20.47
CA MET A 304 -19.86 -14.18 20.16
C MET A 304 -19.24 -15.38 19.46
N LYS A 305 -19.65 -16.57 19.89
CA LYS A 305 -19.25 -17.81 19.22
C LYS A 305 -19.73 -17.83 17.77
N GLY A 306 -18.81 -18.09 16.85
CA GLY A 306 -19.11 -18.12 15.42
C GLY A 306 -19.16 -16.75 14.75
N ASP A 307 -18.77 -15.68 15.44
CA ASP A 307 -18.61 -14.37 14.85
C ASP A 307 -17.50 -14.42 13.79
N THR A 308 -17.84 -14.09 12.55
CA THR A 308 -16.96 -14.14 11.38
C THR A 308 -16.55 -12.75 10.90
N ASP A 309 -16.67 -11.72 11.74
CA ASP A 309 -16.26 -10.35 11.38
C ASP A 309 -14.80 -10.31 10.93
N LEU A 310 -13.91 -10.99 11.66
CA LEU A 310 -12.48 -11.00 11.30
C LEU A 310 -12.17 -12.01 10.22
N LYS A 311 -11.49 -11.52 9.18
CA LYS A 311 -10.98 -12.29 8.06
C LYS A 311 -9.48 -12.12 7.94
N ILE A 312 -8.81 -13.20 7.57
CA ILE A 312 -7.42 -13.16 7.09
C ILE A 312 -7.40 -13.46 5.60
N VAL A 313 -6.72 -12.61 4.84
CA VAL A 313 -6.57 -12.78 3.40
C VAL A 313 -5.10 -12.86 3.06
N ARG A 314 -4.72 -13.94 2.42
CA ARG A 314 -3.35 -14.19 1.98
C ARG A 314 -3.14 -13.70 0.57
N TYR A 315 -2.19 -12.78 0.42
CA TYR A 315 -1.72 -12.29 -0.87
C TYR A 315 -0.35 -12.85 -1.19
N GLU A 316 -0.17 -13.27 -2.43
CA GLU A 316 1.11 -13.67 -2.98
C GLU A 316 1.55 -12.69 -4.06
N GLN A 317 2.79 -12.24 -3.97
CA GLN A 317 3.37 -11.34 -4.95
C GLN A 317 3.83 -12.13 -6.19
N LEU A 318 3.08 -12.04 -7.28
CA LEU A 318 3.46 -12.67 -8.55
C LEU A 318 4.61 -11.93 -9.24
N ARG A 319 4.68 -10.63 -9.04
CA ARG A 319 5.66 -9.76 -9.70
C ARG A 319 6.04 -8.60 -8.80
N GLY A 320 7.34 -8.36 -8.65
CA GLY A 320 7.92 -7.17 -8.04
C GLY A 320 9.13 -6.70 -8.85
N LYS A 321 9.04 -5.49 -9.44
CA LYS A 321 10.16 -4.90 -10.17
C LYS A 321 11.13 -4.17 -9.25
N GLY A 322 11.70 -4.75 -8.31
CA GLY A 322 12.61 -4.08 -7.36
C GLY A 322 12.71 -4.79 -6.03
N GLY A 323 12.12 -5.96 -5.97
CA GLY A 323 12.18 -6.85 -4.83
C GLY A 323 12.01 -8.31 -5.22
N PRO A 324 12.12 -9.23 -4.28
CA PRO A 324 11.88 -10.65 -4.50
C PRO A 324 10.43 -10.87 -4.94
N THR A 325 10.18 -11.98 -5.65
CA THR A 325 8.84 -12.46 -6.04
C THR A 325 8.45 -13.68 -5.22
N GLY A 326 7.16 -13.99 -5.15
CA GLY A 326 6.66 -15.14 -4.39
C GLY A 326 6.55 -14.88 -2.87
N ILE A 327 6.72 -13.64 -2.45
CA ILE A 327 6.52 -13.26 -1.05
C ILE A 327 5.01 -13.30 -0.74
N VAL A 328 4.71 -13.80 0.46
CA VAL A 328 3.34 -13.92 0.96
C VAL A 328 3.11 -12.88 2.04
N SER A 329 1.98 -12.18 1.97
CA SER A 329 1.47 -11.26 2.98
C SER A 329 0.10 -11.69 3.45
N ASP A 330 -0.11 -11.71 4.74
CA ASP A 330 -1.42 -11.91 5.35
C ASP A 330 -1.97 -10.55 5.81
N PHE A 331 -3.11 -10.13 5.26
CA PHE A 331 -3.83 -8.94 5.70
C PHE A 331 -5.05 -9.33 6.52
N ILE A 332 -5.32 -8.57 7.58
CA ILE A 332 -6.46 -8.79 8.45
C ILE A 332 -7.53 -7.74 8.17
N TYR A 333 -8.77 -8.20 8.03
CA TYR A 333 -9.94 -7.36 7.77
C TYR A 333 -11.02 -7.61 8.81
N SER A 334 -11.71 -6.55 9.17
CA SER A 334 -13.06 -6.62 9.73
C SER A 334 -14.06 -6.39 8.62
N GLN A 335 -15.14 -7.16 8.60
CA GLN A 335 -16.24 -6.95 7.66
C GLN A 335 -16.90 -5.58 7.85
N GLN A 336 -16.87 -5.06 9.07
CA GLN A 336 -17.43 -3.77 9.43
C GLN A 336 -16.43 -2.60 9.24
N GLU A 337 -15.20 -2.77 9.72
CA GLU A 337 -14.22 -1.68 9.82
C GLU A 337 -13.19 -1.66 8.66
N GLY A 338 -13.17 -2.67 7.79
CA GLY A 338 -12.19 -2.78 6.72
C GLY A 338 -10.85 -3.34 7.16
N MET A 339 -9.76 -2.89 6.56
CA MET A 339 -8.41 -3.39 6.86
C MET A 339 -7.95 -2.94 8.25
N LEU A 340 -7.49 -3.89 9.06
CA LEU A 340 -6.93 -3.66 10.40
C LEU A 340 -5.40 -3.75 10.35
N GLU A 341 -4.76 -2.69 9.90
CA GLU A 341 -3.33 -2.63 9.60
C GLU A 341 -2.45 -3.01 10.79
N HIS A 342 -2.66 -2.35 11.93
CA HIS A 342 -1.86 -2.61 13.13
C HIS A 342 -2.11 -4.01 13.74
N LEU A 343 -3.33 -4.55 13.58
CA LEU A 343 -3.61 -5.93 13.93
C LEU A 343 -2.89 -6.90 12.98
N GLY A 344 -2.76 -6.54 11.72
CA GLY A 344 -1.92 -7.26 10.75
C GLY A 344 -0.44 -7.27 11.15
N CYS A 345 0.10 -6.12 11.58
CA CYS A 345 1.46 -6.01 12.13
C CYS A 345 1.63 -6.89 13.38
N PHE A 346 0.68 -6.83 14.31
CA PHE A 346 0.70 -7.67 15.50
C PHE A 346 0.62 -9.17 15.16
N TYR A 347 -0.26 -9.56 14.25
CA TYR A 347 -0.37 -10.94 13.77
C TYR A 347 0.96 -11.44 13.18
N TYR A 348 1.61 -10.61 12.38
CA TYR A 348 2.92 -10.92 11.81
C TYR A 348 3.96 -11.16 12.92
N LEU A 349 4.05 -10.30 13.91
CA LEU A 349 4.95 -10.47 15.06
C LEU A 349 4.64 -11.73 15.84
N HIS A 350 3.38 -11.94 16.17
CA HIS A 350 2.95 -13.03 17.07
C HIS A 350 2.97 -14.39 16.39
N LYS A 351 2.38 -14.51 15.19
CA LYS A 351 2.18 -15.81 14.51
C LYS A 351 3.29 -16.17 13.53
N ILE A 352 3.82 -15.18 12.81
CA ILE A 352 4.83 -15.45 11.77
C ILE A 352 6.23 -15.39 12.36
N LEU A 353 6.52 -14.41 13.21
CA LEU A 353 7.84 -14.25 13.84
C LEU A 353 7.94 -14.86 15.25
N GLY A 354 6.95 -15.65 15.71
CA GLY A 354 7.01 -16.39 16.95
C GLY A 354 7.11 -15.52 18.22
N GLY A 355 6.56 -14.32 18.20
CA GLY A 355 6.56 -13.39 19.33
C GLY A 355 7.75 -12.43 19.36
N TYR A 356 8.37 -12.13 18.21
CA TYR A 356 9.47 -11.17 18.13
C TYR A 356 9.11 -9.82 18.74
N GLY A 357 9.96 -9.27 19.59
CA GLY A 357 9.76 -7.99 20.30
C GLY A 357 8.65 -8.02 21.34
N MET A 358 8.26 -9.21 21.80
CA MET A 358 7.24 -9.40 22.84
C MET A 358 7.79 -10.21 24.01
N THR A 359 7.46 -9.78 25.22
CA THR A 359 7.77 -10.50 26.45
C THR A 359 6.51 -11.12 27.03
N ILE A 360 6.53 -12.44 27.26
CA ILE A 360 5.45 -13.18 27.90
C ILE A 360 5.41 -12.85 29.39
N LYS A 361 4.23 -12.50 29.93
CA LYS A 361 4.00 -12.24 31.34
C LYS A 361 3.07 -13.29 31.94
N GLY A 362 3.43 -13.76 33.15
CA GLY A 362 2.61 -14.73 33.89
C GLY A 362 2.53 -16.10 33.23
N ASN A 363 1.36 -16.74 33.29
CA ASN A 363 1.11 -18.11 32.81
C ASN A 363 0.83 -18.19 31.30
N SER A 364 1.57 -17.50 30.47
CA SER A 364 1.49 -17.56 28.99
C SER A 364 0.24 -16.93 28.35
N LEU A 365 -0.57 -16.19 29.07
CA LEU A 365 -1.82 -15.60 28.55
C LEU A 365 -1.72 -14.12 28.17
N GLY A 366 -0.65 -13.43 28.55
CA GLY A 366 -0.48 -12.03 28.27
C GLY A 366 0.93 -11.63 27.89
N PHE A 367 1.04 -10.48 27.28
CA PHE A 367 2.24 -9.96 26.66
C PHE A 367 2.46 -8.51 27.03
N THR A 368 3.72 -8.09 26.93
CA THR A 368 4.10 -6.67 26.78
C THR A 368 4.98 -6.54 25.54
N LEU A 369 4.97 -5.36 24.91
CA LEU A 369 5.92 -5.05 23.83
C LEU A 369 7.23 -4.54 24.41
N ASP A 370 8.35 -4.97 23.86
CA ASP A 370 9.69 -4.51 24.31
C ASP A 370 9.88 -3.00 24.03
N LEU A 371 9.25 -2.47 22.98
CA LEU A 371 9.24 -1.04 22.69
C LEU A 371 8.21 -0.24 23.51
N TYR A 372 7.26 -0.90 24.18
CA TYR A 372 6.26 -0.23 25.04
C TYR A 372 5.87 -1.14 26.22
N PRO A 373 6.80 -1.40 27.15
CA PRO A 373 6.64 -2.41 28.20
C PRO A 373 5.66 -2.04 29.33
N GLU A 374 5.19 -0.79 29.35
CA GLU A 374 4.25 -0.29 30.35
C GLU A 374 2.82 -0.86 30.17
N VAL A 375 2.50 -1.31 28.96
CA VAL A 375 1.16 -1.81 28.62
C VAL A 375 1.15 -3.32 28.56
N TYR A 376 0.33 -3.92 29.42
CA TYR A 376 0.01 -5.33 29.41
C TYR A 376 -1.21 -5.58 28.54
N PHE A 377 -1.17 -6.60 27.68
CA PHE A 377 -2.27 -6.97 26.82
C PHE A 377 -2.41 -8.49 26.66
N THR A 378 -3.60 -8.88 26.25
CA THR A 378 -3.95 -10.26 25.93
C THR A 378 -4.49 -10.34 24.51
N ARG A 379 -4.69 -11.56 24.01
CA ARG A 379 -5.35 -11.80 22.72
C ARG A 379 -6.71 -11.07 22.61
N ASN A 380 -7.46 -11.01 23.70
CA ASN A 380 -8.81 -10.43 23.69
C ASN A 380 -8.83 -8.91 23.83
N THR A 381 -7.73 -8.28 24.28
CA THR A 381 -7.68 -6.84 24.50
C THR A 381 -6.90 -6.11 23.40
N ILE A 382 -6.12 -6.84 22.59
CA ILE A 382 -5.18 -6.26 21.63
C ILE A 382 -5.90 -5.41 20.56
N ARG A 383 -7.03 -5.87 19.99
CA ARG A 383 -7.76 -5.14 18.94
C ARG A 383 -8.24 -3.79 19.43
N GLY A 384 -8.84 -3.76 20.63
CA GLY A 384 -9.29 -2.50 21.24
C GLY A 384 -8.13 -1.55 21.55
N LEU A 385 -7.04 -2.09 22.08
CA LEU A 385 -5.85 -1.31 22.41
C LEU A 385 -5.20 -0.68 21.19
N LEU A 386 -5.05 -1.43 20.10
CA LEU A 386 -4.52 -0.90 18.83
C LEU A 386 -5.36 0.24 18.23
N LYS A 387 -6.67 0.27 18.56
CA LYS A 387 -7.58 1.32 18.09
C LYS A 387 -7.52 2.57 18.97
N THR A 388 -7.30 2.42 20.29
CA THR A 388 -7.44 3.50 21.28
C THR A 388 -6.10 4.08 21.75
N ASP A 389 -5.01 3.34 21.66
CA ASP A 389 -3.67 3.78 22.08
C ASP A 389 -2.74 3.90 20.88
N ARG A 390 -2.58 5.14 20.41
CA ARG A 390 -1.68 5.46 19.29
C ARG A 390 -0.24 5.04 19.54
N LYS A 391 0.26 5.25 20.75
CA LYS A 391 1.67 4.90 21.10
C LYS A 391 1.88 3.40 21.00
N PHE A 392 0.92 2.63 21.51
CA PHE A 392 0.96 1.19 21.41
C PHE A 392 0.90 0.72 19.94
N ALA A 393 -0.01 1.26 19.13
CA ALA A 393 -0.12 0.94 17.71
C ALA A 393 1.19 1.28 16.96
N ARG A 394 1.79 2.43 17.26
CA ARG A 394 3.07 2.84 16.66
C ARG A 394 4.22 1.93 17.12
N ALA A 395 4.26 1.52 18.37
CA ALA A 395 5.27 0.56 18.87
C ALA A 395 5.16 -0.80 18.18
N VAL A 396 3.93 -1.29 17.93
CA VAL A 396 3.68 -2.51 17.14
C VAL A 396 4.19 -2.35 15.70
N GLU A 397 3.90 -1.23 15.07
CA GLU A 397 4.34 -0.92 13.71
C GLU A 397 5.87 -0.89 13.59
N ILE A 398 6.57 -0.15 14.47
CA ILE A 398 8.03 -0.10 14.49
C ILE A 398 8.61 -1.49 14.70
N THR A 399 8.08 -2.27 15.66
CA THR A 399 8.53 -3.64 15.94
C THR A 399 8.34 -4.55 14.72
N ALA A 400 7.22 -4.42 14.01
CA ALA A 400 6.94 -5.21 12.80
C ALA A 400 7.92 -4.88 11.67
N MET A 401 8.25 -3.60 11.47
CA MET A 401 9.24 -3.18 10.48
C MET A 401 10.64 -3.68 10.84
N MET A 402 11.05 -3.61 12.11
CA MET A 402 12.33 -4.18 12.59
C MET A 402 12.38 -5.69 12.37
N GLY A 403 11.30 -6.40 12.69
CA GLY A 403 11.19 -7.84 12.47
C GLY A 403 11.26 -8.19 10.99
N TYR A 404 10.56 -7.44 10.14
CA TYR A 404 10.62 -7.66 8.70
C TYR A 404 12.04 -7.47 8.16
N GLU A 405 12.73 -6.40 8.53
CA GLU A 405 14.12 -6.16 8.13
C GLU A 405 15.04 -7.29 8.59
N ARG A 406 14.95 -7.67 9.85
CA ARG A 406 15.81 -8.70 10.43
C ARG A 406 15.69 -10.05 9.74
N PHE A 407 14.47 -10.49 9.45
CA PHE A 407 14.20 -11.85 8.98
C PHE A 407 14.03 -11.96 7.47
N MET A 408 13.73 -10.87 6.76
CA MET A 408 13.46 -10.89 5.32
C MET A 408 14.53 -10.18 4.49
N TRP A 409 15.23 -9.20 5.04
CA TRP A 409 16.25 -8.44 4.33
C TRP A 409 17.66 -8.91 4.73
N HIS A 410 18.02 -10.12 4.30
CA HIS A 410 19.26 -10.79 4.70
C HIS A 410 20.54 -10.04 4.34
N ALA A 411 20.53 -9.27 3.25
CA ALA A 411 21.70 -8.53 2.74
C ALA A 411 21.93 -7.19 3.43
N GLU A 412 21.05 -6.78 4.34
CA GLU A 412 21.17 -5.49 5.03
C GLU A 412 22.18 -5.57 6.18
N PRO A 413 22.81 -4.42 6.56
CA PRO A 413 23.80 -4.38 7.63
C PRO A 413 23.26 -4.89 8.97
N GLU A 414 24.10 -5.61 9.72
CA GLU A 414 23.74 -6.16 11.04
C GLU A 414 23.31 -5.08 12.06
N LEU A 415 23.79 -3.85 11.90
CA LEU A 415 23.37 -2.71 12.72
C LEU A 415 21.86 -2.55 12.77
N TYR A 416 21.19 -2.69 11.61
CA TYR A 416 19.74 -2.50 11.48
C TYR A 416 18.92 -3.74 11.88
N LYS A 417 19.57 -4.81 12.27
CA LYS A 417 18.95 -6.01 12.85
C LYS A 417 18.93 -5.99 14.39
N MET A 418 19.01 -4.79 14.98
CA MET A 418 18.97 -4.56 16.43
C MET A 418 17.68 -5.12 17.05
N GLU A 419 17.79 -5.67 18.27
CA GLU A 419 16.62 -6.12 19.02
C GLU A 419 15.79 -4.95 19.55
N PRO A 420 14.45 -5.03 19.57
CA PRO A 420 13.58 -3.95 20.05
C PRO A 420 13.89 -3.49 21.47
N ALA A 421 14.13 -4.40 22.40
CA ALA A 421 14.49 -4.07 23.78
C ALA A 421 15.78 -3.27 23.88
N VAL A 422 16.78 -3.59 23.03
CA VAL A 422 18.05 -2.86 22.97
C VAL A 422 17.83 -1.45 22.42
N LEU A 423 17.05 -1.32 21.33
CA LEU A 423 16.70 -0.02 20.76
C LEU A 423 16.03 0.88 21.81
N HIS A 424 15.00 0.38 22.49
CA HIS A 424 14.26 1.12 23.51
C HIS A 424 15.17 1.64 24.63
N LYS A 425 16.06 0.77 25.13
CA LYS A 425 17.03 1.13 26.15
C LYS A 425 17.98 2.24 25.68
N LEU A 426 18.61 2.07 24.51
CA LEU A 426 19.59 3.03 23.98
C LEU A 426 18.97 4.38 23.65
N VAL A 427 17.77 4.43 23.10
CA VAL A 427 17.06 5.70 22.82
C VAL A 427 16.80 6.48 24.10
N LYS A 428 16.36 5.79 25.18
CA LYS A 428 16.18 6.42 26.50
C LYS A 428 17.50 6.86 27.13
N GLU A 429 18.55 6.07 27.03
CA GLU A 429 19.90 6.43 27.54
C GLU A 429 20.47 7.67 26.84
N LYS A 430 20.13 7.89 25.57
CA LYS A 430 20.47 9.10 24.82
C LYS A 430 19.62 10.33 25.22
N GLY A 431 18.60 10.16 26.07
CA GLY A 431 17.77 11.24 26.57
C GLY A 431 16.62 11.65 25.65
N TYR A 432 16.29 10.82 24.65
CA TYR A 432 15.12 11.07 23.79
C TYR A 432 13.82 10.72 24.52
N ASP A 433 12.77 11.53 24.33
CA ASP A 433 11.44 11.23 24.83
C ASP A 433 10.79 10.15 23.97
N TRP A 434 10.77 8.93 24.48
CA TRP A 434 10.20 7.78 23.78
C TRP A 434 8.68 7.91 23.58
N ASN A 435 7.98 8.51 24.53
CA ASN A 435 6.55 8.73 24.41
C ASN A 435 6.22 9.73 23.30
N ASP A 436 7.04 10.80 23.20
CA ASP A 436 6.91 11.76 22.10
C ASP A 436 7.18 11.12 20.73
N ILE A 437 8.19 10.26 20.63
CA ILE A 437 8.48 9.49 19.42
C ILE A 437 7.27 8.67 19.01
N LEU A 438 6.66 7.90 19.93
CA LEU A 438 5.52 7.06 19.62
C LEU A 438 4.24 7.86 19.29
N GLU A 439 4.04 9.00 19.92
CA GLU A 439 2.87 9.86 19.71
C GLU A 439 2.94 10.66 18.43
N ASN A 440 4.12 11.23 18.11
CA ASN A 440 4.24 12.29 17.13
C ASN A 440 5.03 11.90 15.87
N THR A 441 5.37 10.62 15.68
CA THR A 441 6.09 10.19 14.47
C THR A 441 5.28 9.22 13.62
N ILE A 442 5.63 9.19 12.33
CA ILE A 442 5.08 8.32 11.30
C ILE A 442 6.23 7.67 10.53
N TYR A 443 5.99 6.58 9.78
CA TYR A 443 7.03 5.94 8.96
C TYR A 443 7.04 6.38 7.51
N TRP A 444 5.90 6.90 6.98
CA TRP A 444 5.80 7.30 5.58
C TRP A 444 6.39 8.68 5.35
N TRP A 445 6.91 8.90 4.16
CA TRP A 445 7.42 10.20 3.74
C TRP A 445 6.28 11.09 3.26
N HIS A 446 6.48 12.40 3.34
CA HIS A 446 5.53 13.38 2.82
C HIS A 446 5.99 13.97 1.50
N PHE A 447 5.00 14.44 0.76
CA PHE A 447 5.14 15.14 -0.49
C PHE A 447 4.63 16.58 -0.33
N ASN A 448 5.52 17.58 -0.39
CA ASN A 448 5.13 18.97 -0.19
C ASN A 448 6.16 19.94 -0.80
N ASP A 449 5.74 21.22 -0.91
CA ASP A 449 6.54 22.34 -1.40
C ASP A 449 7.70 22.70 -0.46
N ASP A 450 7.53 22.52 0.85
CA ASP A 450 8.57 22.76 1.85
C ASP A 450 9.14 21.44 2.39
N PHE A 451 10.20 20.97 1.74
CA PHE A 451 10.92 19.76 2.14
C PHE A 451 11.35 19.76 3.62
N ASN A 452 11.77 20.91 4.15
CA ASN A 452 12.33 20.97 5.49
C ASN A 452 11.29 20.89 6.61
N SER A 453 10.06 21.33 6.35
CA SER A 453 9.01 21.37 7.38
C SER A 453 8.29 20.03 7.57
N ILE A 454 8.27 19.17 6.55
CA ILE A 454 7.27 18.10 6.44
C ILE A 454 7.77 16.78 6.88
N ASN A 455 8.97 16.41 6.46
CA ASN A 455 9.52 15.12 6.84
C ASN A 455 10.08 15.11 8.27
N LYS A 456 9.87 16.16 9.07
CA LYS A 456 10.27 16.22 10.48
C LYS A 456 9.71 15.07 11.30
N HIS A 457 8.47 14.67 11.02
CA HIS A 457 7.77 13.61 11.72
C HIS A 457 7.98 12.22 11.10
N THR A 458 8.64 12.14 9.95
CA THR A 458 8.99 10.86 9.34
C THR A 458 10.20 10.26 10.05
N VAL A 459 9.95 9.24 10.86
CA VAL A 459 10.99 8.54 11.62
C VAL A 459 10.79 7.04 11.45
N THR A 460 11.63 6.43 10.64
CA THR A 460 11.63 4.98 10.44
C THR A 460 12.41 4.27 11.52
N HIS A 461 12.25 2.96 11.65
CA HIS A 461 13.03 2.15 12.60
C HIS A 461 14.56 2.30 12.38
N ARG A 462 15.05 2.44 11.14
CA ARG A 462 16.48 2.70 10.88
C ARG A 462 16.93 4.06 11.40
N THR A 463 16.13 5.10 11.23
CA THR A 463 16.43 6.41 11.79
C THR A 463 16.50 6.35 13.32
N LEU A 464 15.61 5.59 13.97
CA LEU A 464 15.65 5.36 15.41
C LEU A 464 16.93 4.64 15.85
N ILE A 465 17.37 3.64 15.08
CA ILE A 465 18.62 2.93 15.35
C ILE A 465 19.82 3.88 15.21
N ASP A 466 19.87 4.70 14.16
CA ASP A 466 20.94 5.69 13.98
C ASP A 466 20.97 6.71 15.12
N MET A 467 19.80 7.18 15.59
CA MET A 467 19.68 8.04 16.77
C MET A 467 20.20 7.34 18.03
N ALA A 468 19.80 6.10 18.27
CA ALA A 468 20.25 5.30 19.41
C ALA A 468 21.77 5.10 19.41
N MET A 469 22.36 4.93 18.25
CA MET A 469 23.82 4.78 18.06
C MET A 469 24.57 6.12 18.04
N GLY A 470 23.86 7.25 18.05
CA GLY A 470 24.47 8.58 17.94
C GLY A 470 25.00 8.92 16.55
N LEU A 471 24.52 8.21 15.52
CA LEU A 471 24.89 8.47 14.12
C LEU A 471 24.04 9.58 13.50
N HIS A 472 22.94 9.94 14.14
CA HIS A 472 22.02 10.97 13.69
C HIS A 472 21.43 11.75 14.87
N GLU A 473 21.40 13.07 14.76
CA GLU A 473 20.75 13.90 15.76
C GLU A 473 19.23 13.92 15.53
N ALA A 474 18.48 13.96 16.63
CA ALA A 474 17.03 13.99 16.56
C ALA A 474 16.54 15.32 15.99
N VAL A 475 16.08 15.30 14.76
CA VAL A 475 15.49 16.48 14.09
C VAL A 475 13.97 16.52 14.27
N TYR A 476 13.33 15.45 14.76
CA TYR A 476 11.87 15.34 14.93
C TYR A 476 11.31 16.13 16.12
N LEU A 477 12.16 16.55 17.09
CA LEU A 477 11.74 17.23 18.32
C LEU A 477 11.32 18.71 18.14
N ALA A 478 11.30 19.22 16.95
CA ALA A 478 10.70 20.53 16.70
C ALA A 478 9.16 20.36 16.68
N SER A 479 8.49 20.96 17.66
CA SER A 479 7.05 20.98 17.90
C SER A 479 6.16 20.77 16.66
N TYR A 480 5.25 19.82 16.78
CA TYR A 480 4.19 19.57 15.79
C TYR A 480 3.43 20.88 15.50
N PRO A 481 3.18 21.23 14.23
CA PRO A 481 2.33 22.36 13.92
C PRO A 481 0.92 22.09 14.49
N GLY A 482 0.56 22.78 15.56
CA GLY A 482 -0.72 22.62 16.23
C GLY A 482 -0.67 22.40 17.74
N LYS A 483 0.43 21.92 18.31
CA LYS A 483 0.64 21.99 19.76
C LYS A 483 1.36 23.29 20.08
N SER A 484 0.62 24.34 20.46
CA SER A 484 1.19 25.49 21.15
C SER A 484 1.96 24.97 22.37
N ASN A 485 3.24 25.33 22.48
CA ASN A 485 3.97 25.17 23.72
C ASN A 485 3.16 25.84 24.83
N GLY A 486 2.47 25.03 25.61
CA GLY A 486 1.93 25.49 26.87
C GLY A 486 3.09 25.92 27.73
N THR A 487 3.45 27.17 27.66
CA THR A 487 4.28 27.82 28.66
C THR A 487 3.47 27.76 29.96
N SER A 488 3.79 26.79 30.77
CA SER A 488 3.44 26.82 32.18
C SER A 488 4.16 28.01 32.78
N SER A 489 3.42 29.09 32.99
CA SER A 489 3.76 30.13 33.96
C SER A 489 3.50 29.64 35.37
#